data_1ebb87276032e310f2f369d1224ea295
#
_entry.id   1ebb87276032e310f2f369d1224ea295
#
_cell.length_a   1.000
_cell.length_b   1.000
_cell.length_c   1.000
_cell.angle_alpha   90.00
_cell.angle_beta   90.00
_cell.angle_gamma   90.00
#
_symmetry.space_group_name_H-M   'P 1'
#
loop_
_entity.id
_entity.type
_entity.pdbx_description
1 polymer ?
#
loop_
_entity_poly.entity_id
_entity_poly.type
_entity_poly.pdbx_seq_one_letter_code
_entity_poly.pdbx_strand_id
1 'polypeptide(L)'
;FPQYGRIVYLDADVLLAGDVAELYFSDLRGASVAAAGDGLALWSIEKGTMHPHLEYMGNYLSSPLSYCNSGVLVLDLDQMRRRNLEHRLLQQLRSRPEPFPYPDQDILNIALHGDMTTLPPEWNFQFLSWTWDEEKTRLLRGTEFENVPSISCGRSWKLLHMVGPE
;
A
#
# COMPACT_ATOMS: atom_id res chain seq x y z
N PHE A 1 -11.98 7.47 -17.30
CA PHE A 1 -13.07 6.49 -17.02
C PHE A 1 -14.29 7.19 -16.38
N PRO A 2 -14.95 8.17 -17.05
CA PRO A 2 -16.03 8.93 -16.41
C PRO A 2 -17.26 8.09 -16.08
N GLN A 3 -17.42 6.94 -16.74
CA GLN A 3 -18.56 6.03 -16.58
C GLN A 3 -18.46 5.11 -15.36
N TYR A 4 -17.30 5.04 -14.71
CA TYR A 4 -17.10 4.17 -13.56
C TYR A 4 -17.02 4.97 -12.26
N GLY A 5 -17.70 4.49 -11.21
CA GLY A 5 -17.62 5.06 -9.87
C GLY A 5 -16.49 4.46 -9.03
N ARG A 6 -16.07 3.22 -9.36
CA ARG A 6 -15.01 2.50 -8.65
C ARG A 6 -14.24 1.60 -9.60
N ILE A 7 -12.94 1.41 -9.35
CA ILE A 7 -12.09 0.45 -10.05
C ILE A 7 -11.12 -0.22 -9.06
N VAL A 8 -10.62 -1.39 -9.46
CA VAL A 8 -9.45 -2.03 -8.85
C VAL A 8 -8.28 -1.85 -9.82
N TYR A 9 -7.16 -1.35 -9.32
CA TYR A 9 -5.89 -1.28 -10.03
C TYR A 9 -4.99 -2.40 -9.52
N LEU A 10 -4.35 -3.10 -10.43
CA LEU A 10 -3.38 -4.16 -10.14
C LEU A 10 -2.16 -3.94 -11.04
N ASP A 11 -0.97 -4.03 -10.46
CA ASP A 11 0.28 -4.09 -11.24
C ASP A 11 0.33 -5.35 -12.10
N ALA A 12 1.17 -5.33 -13.14
CA ALA A 12 1.25 -6.44 -14.10
C ALA A 12 2.00 -7.68 -13.55
N ASP A 13 2.69 -7.53 -12.44
CA ASP A 13 3.49 -8.56 -11.77
C ASP A 13 2.81 -9.14 -10.53
N VAL A 14 1.48 -9.12 -10.50
CA VAL A 14 0.68 -9.74 -9.44
C VAL A 14 0.09 -11.08 -9.88
N LEU A 15 0.00 -12.01 -8.93
CA LEU A 15 -0.70 -13.28 -9.09
C LEU A 15 -1.94 -13.29 -8.19
N LEU A 16 -3.11 -13.30 -8.80
CA LEU A 16 -4.39 -13.29 -8.09
C LEU A 16 -4.84 -14.73 -7.77
N ALA A 17 -5.13 -15.02 -6.51
CA ALA A 17 -5.66 -16.29 -6.04
C ALA A 17 -7.04 -16.16 -5.36
N GLY A 18 -7.37 -14.95 -4.89
CA GLY A 18 -8.68 -14.63 -4.32
C GLY A 18 -9.67 -14.11 -5.38
N ASP A 19 -10.92 -13.92 -4.95
CA ASP A 19 -11.92 -13.28 -5.81
C ASP A 19 -11.74 -11.76 -5.79
N VAL A 20 -11.37 -11.17 -6.92
CA VAL A 20 -11.19 -9.72 -7.07
C VAL A 20 -12.45 -8.91 -6.73
N ALA A 21 -13.63 -9.53 -6.77
CA ALA A 21 -14.87 -8.89 -6.34
C ALA A 21 -14.83 -8.50 -4.85
N GLU A 22 -14.14 -9.26 -4.02
CA GLU A 22 -13.96 -8.92 -2.61
C GLU A 22 -13.18 -7.61 -2.44
N LEU A 23 -12.13 -7.38 -3.26
CA LEU A 23 -11.43 -6.09 -3.33
C LEU A 23 -12.35 -4.98 -3.79
N TYR A 24 -13.06 -5.22 -4.90
CA TYR A 24 -13.96 -4.21 -5.48
C TYR A 24 -15.03 -3.75 -4.49
N PHE A 25 -15.59 -4.67 -3.69
CA PHE A 25 -16.61 -4.38 -2.69
C PHE A 25 -16.08 -4.05 -1.29
N SER A 26 -14.75 -3.95 -1.11
CA SER A 26 -14.20 -3.58 0.19
C SER A 26 -14.70 -2.22 0.67
N ASP A 27 -14.88 -2.10 2.00
CA ASP A 27 -15.30 -0.84 2.62
C ASP A 27 -14.12 0.14 2.70
N LEU A 28 -14.19 1.22 1.95
CA LEU A 28 -13.18 2.28 1.97
C LEU A 28 -13.35 3.26 3.13
N ARG A 29 -14.37 3.07 4.00
CA ARG A 29 -14.62 3.93 5.17
C ARG A 29 -14.68 5.43 4.82
N GLY A 30 -15.16 5.73 3.62
CA GLY A 30 -15.24 7.10 3.10
C GLY A 30 -13.92 7.65 2.54
N ALA A 31 -12.84 6.89 2.52
CA ALA A 31 -11.60 7.28 1.84
C ALA A 31 -11.73 7.20 0.32
N SER A 32 -10.89 7.93 -0.39
CA SER A 32 -10.84 7.88 -1.86
C SER A 32 -10.11 6.65 -2.38
N VAL A 33 -9.19 6.09 -1.60
CA VAL A 33 -8.34 4.96 -2.00
C VAL A 33 -8.18 3.99 -0.84
N ALA A 34 -8.11 2.69 -1.17
CA ALA A 34 -7.61 1.66 -0.26
C ALA A 34 -6.36 1.00 -0.86
N ALA A 35 -5.33 0.79 -0.03
CA ALA A 35 -4.07 0.15 -0.38
C ALA A 35 -3.53 -0.66 0.80
N ALA A 36 -2.69 -1.66 0.55
CA ALA A 36 -2.00 -2.37 1.62
C ALA A 36 -0.70 -1.66 2.01
N GLY A 37 -0.24 -1.88 3.24
CA GLY A 37 1.04 -1.37 3.70
C GLY A 37 2.22 -1.89 2.87
N ASP A 38 3.25 -1.08 2.74
CA ASP A 38 4.45 -1.41 1.98
C ASP A 38 5.42 -2.29 2.76
N GLY A 39 6.13 -3.18 2.07
CA GLY A 39 7.11 -4.09 2.65
C GLY A 39 8.29 -3.40 3.37
N LEU A 40 8.61 -2.17 3.01
CA LEU A 40 9.63 -1.37 3.70
C LEU A 40 9.27 -1.11 5.16
N ALA A 41 7.97 -0.93 5.47
CA ALA A 41 7.51 -0.77 6.84
C ALA A 41 7.75 -2.05 7.65
N LEU A 42 7.44 -3.21 7.08
CA LEU A 42 7.71 -4.52 7.69
C LEU A 42 9.21 -4.76 7.89
N TRP A 43 10.01 -4.46 6.86
CA TRP A 43 11.46 -4.53 6.94
C TRP A 43 12.01 -3.67 8.08
N SER A 44 11.51 -2.45 8.24
CA SER A 44 11.94 -1.53 9.30
C SER A 44 11.64 -2.10 10.69
N ILE A 45 10.47 -2.69 10.87
CA ILE A 45 10.07 -3.33 12.14
C ILE A 45 11.00 -4.53 12.42
N GLU A 46 11.25 -5.38 11.43
CA GLU A 46 12.12 -6.56 11.56
C GLU A 46 13.55 -6.19 11.93
N LYS A 47 14.11 -5.18 11.29
CA LYS A 47 15.50 -4.74 11.53
C LYS A 47 15.65 -3.88 12.79
N GLY A 48 14.57 -3.41 13.38
CA GLY A 48 14.60 -2.48 14.51
C GLY A 48 15.21 -1.12 14.14
N THR A 49 15.22 -0.78 12.84
CA THR A 49 15.71 0.50 12.33
C THR A 49 14.85 0.95 11.16
N MET A 50 14.61 2.26 11.06
CA MET A 50 13.83 2.80 9.96
C MET A 50 14.57 2.66 8.63
N HIS A 51 13.86 2.18 7.59
CA HIS A 51 14.41 2.19 6.23
C HIS A 51 14.62 3.65 5.77
N PRO A 52 15.76 3.98 5.12
CA PRO A 52 16.07 5.37 4.75
C PRO A 52 14.98 6.07 3.93
N HIS A 53 14.32 5.33 3.03
CA HIS A 53 13.21 5.87 2.26
C HIS A 53 12.01 6.22 3.15
N LEU A 54 11.64 5.38 4.10
CA LEU A 54 10.56 5.68 5.05
C LEU A 54 10.91 6.83 6.00
N GLU A 55 12.17 6.95 6.39
CA GLU A 55 12.66 8.10 7.15
C GLU A 55 12.46 9.40 6.34
N TYR A 56 12.81 9.38 5.05
CA TYR A 56 12.52 10.49 4.14
C TYR A 56 11.01 10.78 4.03
N MET A 57 10.18 9.76 3.85
CA MET A 57 8.73 9.88 3.75
C MET A 57 8.08 10.37 5.05
N GLY A 58 8.71 10.18 6.19
CA GLY A 58 8.29 10.71 7.49
C GLY A 58 8.17 12.24 7.54
N ASN A 59 8.78 12.97 6.58
CA ASN A 59 8.58 14.41 6.45
C ASN A 59 7.20 14.79 5.87
N TYR A 60 6.46 13.83 5.34
CA TYR A 60 5.20 14.03 4.61
C TYR A 60 4.03 13.26 5.20
N LEU A 61 4.32 12.17 5.91
CA LEU A 61 3.34 11.27 6.50
C LEU A 61 3.28 11.46 8.02
N SER A 62 2.12 11.26 8.62
CA SER A 62 1.96 11.29 10.09
C SER A 62 2.74 10.17 10.77
N SER A 63 2.96 9.07 10.08
CA SER A 63 3.83 7.96 10.49
C SER A 63 4.53 7.39 9.26
N PRO A 64 5.85 7.18 9.28
CA PRO A 64 6.56 6.49 8.21
C PRO A 64 6.01 5.09 7.95
N LEU A 65 5.48 4.43 8.97
CA LEU A 65 4.91 3.09 8.87
C LEU A 65 3.52 3.06 8.19
N SER A 66 2.89 4.23 7.98
CA SER A 66 1.64 4.33 7.20
C SER A 66 1.87 4.39 5.68
N TYR A 67 3.09 4.21 5.23
CA TYR A 67 3.43 4.17 3.81
C TYR A 67 2.83 2.93 3.15
N CYS A 68 2.04 3.13 2.10
CA CYS A 68 1.33 2.09 1.37
C CYS A 68 1.98 1.78 0.04
N ASN A 69 1.90 0.52 -0.39
CA ASN A 69 2.33 0.08 -1.70
C ASN A 69 1.28 0.40 -2.77
N SER A 70 1.72 0.86 -3.95
CA SER A 70 0.84 1.30 -5.05
C SER A 70 0.40 0.17 -5.99
N GLY A 71 0.92 -1.05 -5.85
CA GLY A 71 0.67 -2.14 -6.81
C GLY A 71 -0.72 -2.78 -6.73
N VAL A 72 -1.46 -2.55 -5.64
CA VAL A 72 -2.85 -3.00 -5.47
C VAL A 72 -3.66 -1.89 -4.84
N LEU A 73 -4.59 -1.32 -5.63
CA LEU A 73 -5.41 -0.19 -5.18
C LEU A 73 -6.89 -0.45 -5.46
N VAL A 74 -7.73 -0.07 -4.52
CA VAL A 74 -9.17 0.12 -4.78
C VAL A 74 -9.44 1.61 -4.80
N LEU A 75 -9.93 2.12 -5.94
CA LEU A 75 -10.10 3.55 -6.19
C LEU A 75 -11.59 3.89 -6.26
N ASP A 76 -12.08 4.73 -5.35
CA ASP A 76 -13.41 5.36 -5.45
C ASP A 76 -13.29 6.60 -6.34
N LEU A 77 -13.53 6.42 -7.63
CA LEU A 77 -13.39 7.49 -8.63
C LEU A 77 -14.37 8.64 -8.39
N ASP A 78 -15.52 8.37 -7.78
CA ASP A 78 -16.46 9.42 -7.43
C ASP A 78 -15.96 10.29 -6.29
N GLN A 79 -15.37 9.69 -5.25
CA GLN A 79 -14.70 10.45 -4.20
C GLN A 79 -13.48 11.21 -4.73
N MET A 80 -12.67 10.57 -5.57
CA MET A 80 -11.50 11.20 -6.19
C MET A 80 -11.87 12.45 -6.99
N ARG A 81 -12.97 12.40 -7.77
CA ARG A 81 -13.50 13.55 -8.52
C ARG A 81 -14.02 14.64 -7.57
N ARG A 82 -14.83 14.27 -6.57
CA ARG A 82 -15.38 15.21 -5.58
C ARG A 82 -14.29 15.95 -4.82
N ARG A 83 -13.17 15.29 -4.52
CA ARG A 83 -12.03 15.84 -3.78
C ARG A 83 -10.93 16.44 -4.66
N ASN A 84 -11.19 16.49 -5.98
CA ASN A 84 -10.26 17.03 -6.98
C ASN A 84 -8.85 16.42 -6.88
N LEU A 85 -8.80 15.09 -6.71
CA LEU A 85 -7.55 14.38 -6.41
C LEU A 85 -6.53 14.46 -7.55
N GLU A 86 -6.97 14.45 -8.80
CA GLU A 86 -6.10 14.67 -9.97
C GLU A 86 -5.28 15.95 -9.82
N HIS A 87 -5.93 17.05 -9.44
CA HIS A 87 -5.25 18.33 -9.24
C HIS A 87 -4.21 18.24 -8.11
N ARG A 88 -4.57 17.59 -7.00
CA ARG A 88 -3.66 17.39 -5.86
C ARG A 88 -2.43 16.58 -6.24
N LEU A 89 -2.60 15.47 -6.97
CA LEU A 89 -1.52 14.64 -7.48
C LEU A 89 -0.59 15.43 -8.41
N LEU A 90 -1.15 16.14 -9.38
CA LEU A 90 -0.40 16.97 -10.32
C LEU A 90 0.33 18.12 -9.62
N GLN A 91 -0.26 18.72 -8.60
CA GLN A 91 0.37 19.75 -7.79
C GLN A 91 1.59 19.19 -7.04
N GLN A 92 1.47 18.03 -6.41
CA GLN A 92 2.60 17.37 -5.73
C GLN A 92 3.73 17.04 -6.72
N LEU A 93 3.39 16.51 -7.89
CA LEU A 93 4.38 16.20 -8.93
C LEU A 93 5.14 17.44 -9.41
N ARG A 94 4.45 18.59 -9.57
CA ARG A 94 5.05 19.83 -10.09
C ARG A 94 5.82 20.63 -9.04
N SER A 95 5.52 20.47 -7.76
CA SER A 95 6.08 21.28 -6.69
C SER A 95 7.48 20.86 -6.23
N ARG A 96 8.05 19.80 -6.81
CA ARG A 96 9.31 19.24 -6.34
C ARG A 96 10.46 19.41 -7.31
N PRO A 97 11.63 19.86 -6.81
CA PRO A 97 12.85 19.99 -7.61
C PRO A 97 13.54 18.63 -7.86
N GLU A 98 13.38 17.64 -6.96
CA GLU A 98 14.04 16.34 -7.03
C GLU A 98 13.01 15.24 -7.35
N PRO A 99 13.36 14.25 -8.20
CA PRO A 99 12.49 13.12 -8.47
C PRO A 99 12.31 12.26 -7.21
N PHE A 100 11.13 11.70 -7.08
CA PHE A 100 10.86 10.69 -6.06
C PHE A 100 11.56 9.37 -6.41
N PRO A 101 12.12 8.64 -5.43
CA PRO A 101 12.64 7.30 -5.66
C PRO A 101 11.59 6.34 -6.24
N TYR A 102 10.35 6.40 -5.72
CA TYR A 102 9.18 5.64 -6.21
C TYR A 102 8.08 6.63 -6.63
N PRO A 103 8.15 7.21 -7.85
CA PRO A 103 7.41 8.42 -8.19
C PRO A 103 5.90 8.31 -8.04
N ASP A 104 5.30 7.22 -8.51
CA ASP A 104 3.86 6.97 -8.43
C ASP A 104 3.43 6.68 -6.98
N GLN A 105 4.15 5.79 -6.29
CA GLN A 105 3.87 5.39 -4.92
C GLN A 105 4.04 6.55 -3.94
N ASP A 106 5.15 7.28 -4.03
CA ASP A 106 5.43 8.42 -3.15
C ASP A 106 4.40 9.53 -3.30
N ILE A 107 4.07 9.88 -4.56
CA ILE A 107 3.08 10.91 -4.84
C ILE A 107 1.69 10.51 -4.32
N LEU A 108 1.29 9.26 -4.51
CA LEU A 108 0.02 8.74 -3.98
C LEU A 108 -0.01 8.84 -2.46
N ASN A 109 1.02 8.37 -1.77
CA ASN A 109 1.10 8.42 -0.32
C ASN A 109 1.02 9.86 0.22
N ILE A 110 1.71 10.81 -0.40
CA ILE A 110 1.70 12.22 0.01
C ILE A 110 0.36 12.88 -0.29
N ALA A 111 -0.13 12.75 -1.52
CA ALA A 111 -1.37 13.42 -1.95
C ALA A 111 -2.61 12.87 -1.28
N LEU A 112 -2.59 11.60 -0.89
CA LEU A 112 -3.71 10.91 -0.23
C LEU A 112 -3.54 10.80 1.28
N HIS A 113 -2.53 11.44 1.84
CA HIS A 113 -2.35 11.42 3.30
C HIS A 113 -3.64 11.86 4.02
N GLY A 114 -4.18 10.97 4.87
CA GLY A 114 -5.48 11.15 5.54
C GLY A 114 -6.72 10.84 4.67
N ASP A 115 -6.54 10.40 3.41
CA ASP A 115 -7.61 10.03 2.49
C ASP A 115 -7.41 8.62 1.89
N MET A 116 -6.67 7.79 2.60
CA MET A 116 -6.38 6.40 2.26
C MET A 116 -6.79 5.50 3.43
N THR A 117 -7.37 4.33 3.12
CA THR A 117 -7.62 3.27 4.11
C THR A 117 -6.78 2.04 3.80
N THR A 118 -6.46 1.27 4.85
CA THR A 118 -5.59 0.10 4.70
C THR A 118 -6.39 -1.13 4.26
N LEU A 119 -5.97 -1.78 3.20
CA LEU A 119 -6.42 -3.12 2.80
C LEU A 119 -5.79 -4.17 3.72
N PRO A 120 -6.49 -5.30 3.96
CA PRO A 120 -5.87 -6.46 4.58
C PRO A 120 -4.63 -6.92 3.81
N PRO A 121 -3.53 -7.27 4.50
CA PRO A 121 -2.24 -7.54 3.86
C PRO A 121 -2.23 -8.75 2.94
N GLU A 122 -3.19 -9.67 3.06
CA GLU A 122 -3.37 -10.80 2.13
C GLU A 122 -3.73 -10.36 0.71
N TRP A 123 -4.14 -9.11 0.50
CA TRP A 123 -4.46 -8.53 -0.79
C TRP A 123 -3.28 -7.86 -1.49
N ASN A 124 -2.13 -7.80 -0.86
CA ASN A 124 -0.88 -7.34 -1.49
C ASN A 124 0.32 -7.97 -0.76
N PHE A 125 0.41 -9.30 -0.84
CA PHE A 125 1.51 -10.02 -0.23
C PHE A 125 2.77 -9.88 -1.10
N GLN A 126 3.70 -9.04 -0.67
CA GLN A 126 4.93 -8.72 -1.40
C GLN A 126 5.99 -9.79 -1.16
N PHE A 127 6.35 -10.54 -2.21
CA PHE A 127 7.13 -11.78 -2.09
C PHE A 127 8.61 -11.60 -1.73
N LEU A 128 9.25 -10.49 -2.10
CA LEU A 128 10.72 -10.37 -2.05
C LEU A 128 11.32 -10.29 -0.66
N SER A 129 10.53 -10.06 0.33
CA SER A 129 11.11 -9.68 1.63
C SER A 129 11.17 -10.83 2.62
N TRP A 130 10.49 -12.01 2.39
CA TRP A 130 10.01 -12.63 3.61
C TRP A 130 10.03 -14.15 3.62
N THR A 131 11.08 -14.70 4.13
CA THR A 131 10.99 -15.98 4.85
C THR A 131 10.41 -15.66 6.24
N TRP A 132 9.11 -15.85 6.42
CA TRP A 132 8.45 -15.66 7.70
C TRP A 132 8.76 -16.82 8.64
N ASP A 133 9.17 -16.50 9.85
CA ASP A 133 9.27 -17.41 10.97
C ASP A 133 8.41 -16.91 12.15
N GLU A 134 8.35 -17.73 13.22
CA GLU A 134 7.57 -17.39 14.42
C GLU A 134 8.07 -16.12 15.11
N GLU A 135 9.37 -15.82 15.03
CA GLU A 135 9.96 -14.64 15.64
C GLU A 135 9.46 -13.35 14.96
N LYS A 136 9.39 -13.34 13.62
CA LYS A 136 8.85 -12.23 12.83
C LYS A 136 7.37 -12.01 13.11
N THR A 137 6.60 -13.09 13.19
CA THR A 137 5.18 -13.00 13.55
C THR A 137 4.99 -12.35 14.93
N ARG A 138 5.89 -12.63 15.89
CA ARG A 138 5.83 -12.02 17.23
C ARG A 138 6.12 -10.52 17.21
N LEU A 139 7.04 -10.06 16.35
CA LEU A 139 7.39 -8.63 16.22
C LEU A 139 6.22 -7.78 15.70
N LEU A 140 5.32 -8.39 14.93
CA LEU A 140 4.19 -7.69 14.32
C LEU A 140 2.95 -7.58 15.22
N ARG A 141 2.94 -8.26 16.39
CA ARG A 141 1.80 -8.20 17.30
C ARG A 141 1.50 -6.78 17.76
N GLY A 142 0.24 -6.38 17.65
CA GLY A 142 -0.21 -5.03 18.01
C GLY A 142 0.10 -3.96 16.96
N THR A 143 0.66 -4.33 15.81
CA THR A 143 0.84 -3.45 14.66
C THR A 143 -0.26 -3.69 13.62
N GLU A 144 -0.43 -2.79 12.66
CA GLU A 144 -1.31 -2.98 11.50
C GLU A 144 -0.91 -4.20 10.64
N PHE A 145 0.32 -4.70 10.81
CA PHE A 145 0.85 -5.87 10.10
C PHE A 145 0.67 -7.18 10.88
N GLU A 146 0.01 -7.19 12.04
CA GLU A 146 -0.16 -8.40 12.87
C GLU A 146 -0.74 -9.61 12.11
N ASN A 147 -1.58 -9.35 11.10
CA ASN A 147 -2.27 -10.36 10.31
C ASN A 147 -1.65 -10.63 8.95
N VAL A 148 -0.40 -10.18 8.70
CA VAL A 148 0.29 -10.48 7.44
C VAL A 148 0.40 -12.00 7.26
N PRO A 149 -0.07 -12.56 6.14
CA PRO A 149 0.03 -13.99 5.88
C PRO A 149 1.48 -14.44 5.80
N SER A 150 1.82 -15.52 6.47
CA SER A 150 3.10 -16.19 6.32
C SER A 150 2.96 -17.34 5.33
N ILE A 151 3.91 -17.49 4.41
CA ILE A 151 3.96 -18.62 3.48
C ILE A 151 4.10 -19.93 4.24
N SER A 152 4.81 -19.90 5.37
CA SER A 152 5.09 -21.09 6.20
C SER A 152 3.92 -21.51 7.09
N CYS A 153 2.96 -20.63 7.40
CA CYS A 153 1.88 -20.95 8.35
C CYS A 153 0.55 -21.29 7.69
N GLY A 154 0.51 -21.59 6.40
CA GLY A 154 -0.69 -22.04 5.69
C GLY A 154 -1.82 -21.01 5.58
N ARG A 155 -1.58 -19.76 5.94
CA ARG A 155 -2.54 -18.67 5.70
C ARG A 155 -2.56 -18.34 4.22
N SER A 156 -3.75 -18.31 3.64
CA SER A 156 -3.92 -18.04 2.22
C SER A 156 -3.71 -16.55 1.93
N TRP A 157 -2.67 -16.22 1.15
CA TRP A 157 -2.66 -14.96 0.44
C TRP A 157 -3.73 -14.97 -0.66
N LYS A 158 -4.35 -13.83 -0.90
CA LYS A 158 -5.35 -13.65 -1.96
C LYS A 158 -4.75 -13.03 -3.21
N LEU A 159 -3.67 -12.26 -3.03
CA LEU A 159 -2.90 -11.68 -4.11
C LEU A 159 -1.41 -11.65 -3.72
N LEU A 160 -0.59 -12.28 -4.55
CA LEU A 160 0.86 -12.25 -4.44
C LEU A 160 1.42 -11.21 -5.41
N HIS A 161 2.22 -10.28 -4.89
CA HIS A 161 2.89 -9.25 -5.66
C HIS A 161 4.37 -9.59 -5.79
N MET A 162 4.84 -9.75 -7.02
CA MET A 162 6.21 -10.15 -7.35
C MET A 162 7.11 -8.91 -7.44
N VAL A 163 7.20 -8.15 -6.34
CA VAL A 163 8.05 -6.95 -6.29
C VAL A 163 9.50 -7.34 -6.60
N GLY A 164 10.10 -6.70 -7.62
CA GLY A 164 11.48 -6.97 -8.06
C GLY A 164 12.53 -6.59 -7.01
N PRO A 165 13.76 -7.14 -7.07
CA PRO A 165 14.85 -6.62 -6.26
C PRO A 165 15.14 -5.19 -6.72
N GLU A 166 15.19 -4.30 -5.78
CA GLU A 166 15.61 -2.91 -5.95
C GLU A 166 17.13 -2.78 -5.91
#